data_6b51dd1101b8a74608a90e34b40920bf
#
_entry.id   6b51dd1101b8a74608a90e34b40920bf
#
_cell.length_a   1.000
_cell.length_b   1.000
_cell.length_c   1.000
_cell.angle_alpha   90.00
_cell.angle_beta   90.00
_cell.angle_gamma   90.00
#
_symmetry.space_group_name_H-M   'P 1'
#
loop_
_entity.id
_entity.type
_entity.pdbx_description
1 polymer ?
#
loop_
_entity_poly.entity_id
_entity_poly.type
_entity_poly.pdbx_seq_one_letter_code
_entity_poly.pdbx_strand_id
1 'polypeptide(L)'
;MIKRNTKLSFAEGMWVFPGGKVDEEDRIKGATDDDSAKTAACRECLEESGLAIAEKDLTYYSHWLPPIEAPKRFSTWFFIAKAPDGTITVDDGEITDYAWWTTKEALEKAHSNFIEILPPTWMTLFDLSQFNSVDEAIQSVSLRGPRAYATQMIKTDEGLAAVWEGDRN
;
A
#
# COMPACT_ATOMS: atom_id res chain seq x y z
N MET A 1 -3.80 3.52 -8.84
CA MET A 1 -4.55 2.70 -7.85
C MET A 1 -5.43 1.73 -8.59
N ILE A 2 -5.74 0.60 -7.98
CA ILE A 2 -6.60 -0.46 -8.54
C ILE A 2 -7.79 -0.68 -7.61
N LYS A 3 -8.91 -1.14 -8.16
CA LYS A 3 -10.16 -1.38 -7.41
C LYS A 3 -10.38 -2.86 -7.22
N ARG A 4 -10.50 -3.30 -5.98
CA ARG A 4 -10.77 -4.70 -5.64
C ARG A 4 -12.22 -5.09 -5.92
N ASN A 5 -12.40 -6.33 -6.35
CA ASN A 5 -13.73 -6.89 -6.60
C ASN A 5 -14.53 -6.97 -5.28
N THR A 6 -15.82 -6.65 -5.33
CA THR A 6 -16.74 -6.71 -4.19
C THR A 6 -17.04 -8.14 -3.72
N LYS A 7 -16.59 -9.16 -4.46
CA LYS A 7 -16.75 -10.59 -4.07
C LYS A 7 -15.62 -11.08 -3.17
N LEU A 8 -14.57 -10.28 -2.96
CA LEU A 8 -13.43 -10.64 -2.12
C LEU A 8 -13.79 -10.49 -0.63
N SER A 9 -13.12 -11.26 0.23
CA SER A 9 -13.39 -11.27 1.69
C SER A 9 -12.62 -10.21 2.48
N PHE A 10 -11.75 -9.42 1.82
CA PHE A 10 -10.96 -8.37 2.44
C PHE A 10 -10.85 -7.17 1.51
N ALA A 11 -11.06 -5.96 2.05
CA ALA A 11 -11.06 -4.69 1.32
C ALA A 11 -11.93 -4.73 0.04
N GLU A 12 -13.11 -5.37 0.13
CA GLU A 12 -14.05 -5.53 -0.97
C GLU A 12 -14.50 -4.16 -1.51
N GLY A 13 -14.37 -3.98 -2.83
CA GLY A 13 -14.75 -2.72 -3.50
C GLY A 13 -13.84 -1.52 -3.22
N MET A 14 -12.85 -1.66 -2.34
CA MET A 14 -11.93 -0.58 -1.99
C MET A 14 -10.88 -0.35 -3.07
N TRP A 15 -10.37 0.86 -3.10
CA TRP A 15 -9.22 1.25 -3.91
C TRP A 15 -7.92 1.05 -3.13
N VAL A 16 -6.99 0.31 -3.71
CA VAL A 16 -5.72 -0.07 -3.08
C VAL A 16 -4.54 0.19 -4.02
N PHE A 17 -3.33 0.08 -3.52
CA PHE A 17 -2.15 -0.12 -4.37
C PHE A 17 -2.08 -1.59 -4.77
N PRO A 18 -1.46 -1.94 -5.92
CA PRO A 18 -1.20 -3.34 -6.26
C PRO A 18 -0.44 -4.05 -5.14
N GLY A 19 -0.85 -5.27 -4.82
CA GLY A 19 -0.18 -6.06 -3.81
C GLY A 19 -1.05 -7.14 -3.17
N GLY A 20 -0.41 -8.17 -2.65
CA GLY A 20 -1.05 -9.32 -2.04
C GLY A 20 -0.22 -9.93 -0.93
N LYS A 21 -0.32 -11.24 -0.76
CA LYS A 21 0.39 -11.99 0.26
C LYS A 21 1.78 -12.38 -0.25
N VAL A 22 2.70 -12.53 0.70
CA VAL A 22 3.96 -13.21 0.45
C VAL A 22 3.69 -14.71 0.44
N ASP A 23 3.73 -15.31 -0.73
CA ASP A 23 3.53 -16.74 -0.92
C ASP A 23 4.83 -17.53 -0.70
N GLU A 24 4.74 -18.86 -0.65
CA GLU A 24 5.90 -19.72 -0.39
C GLU A 24 6.96 -19.58 -1.50
N GLU A 25 6.54 -19.37 -2.74
CA GLU A 25 7.43 -19.16 -3.89
C GLU A 25 8.18 -17.82 -3.88
N ASP A 26 7.66 -16.81 -3.16
CA ASP A 26 8.34 -15.53 -2.96
C ASP A 26 9.47 -15.63 -1.92
N ARG A 27 9.52 -16.74 -1.16
CA ARG A 27 10.47 -16.97 -0.07
C ARG A 27 11.76 -17.61 -0.58
N ILE A 28 12.80 -16.79 -0.72
CA ILE A 28 14.11 -17.26 -1.12
C ILE A 28 14.87 -17.70 0.15
N LYS A 29 15.46 -18.89 0.11
CA LYS A 29 16.25 -19.43 1.25
C LYS A 29 17.39 -18.48 1.60
N GLY A 30 17.38 -17.99 2.83
CA GLY A 30 18.39 -17.07 3.37
C GLY A 30 18.10 -15.58 3.13
N ALA A 31 17.00 -15.25 2.44
CA ALA A 31 16.52 -13.88 2.31
C ALA A 31 15.81 -13.42 3.59
N THR A 32 15.72 -12.11 3.77
CA THR A 32 14.93 -11.49 4.84
C THR A 32 13.44 -11.46 4.49
N ASP A 33 12.59 -11.15 5.48
CA ASP A 33 11.15 -10.93 5.20
C ASP A 33 10.94 -9.74 4.25
N ASP A 34 11.77 -8.71 4.32
CA ASP A 34 11.73 -7.56 3.41
C ASP A 34 12.05 -7.95 1.97
N ASP A 35 13.01 -8.86 1.75
CA ASP A 35 13.36 -9.36 0.42
C ASP A 35 12.20 -10.18 -0.16
N SER A 36 11.62 -11.07 0.64
CA SER A 36 10.44 -11.85 0.23
C SER A 36 9.23 -10.95 -0.08
N ALA A 37 9.05 -9.88 0.70
CA ALA A 37 7.98 -8.90 0.45
C ALA A 37 8.21 -8.10 -0.83
N LYS A 38 9.48 -7.80 -1.22
CA LYS A 38 9.79 -7.17 -2.52
C LYS A 38 9.46 -8.08 -3.69
N THR A 39 9.84 -9.36 -3.59
CA THR A 39 9.52 -10.37 -4.61
C THR A 39 8.00 -10.46 -4.80
N ALA A 40 7.24 -10.61 -3.70
CA ALA A 40 5.79 -10.60 -3.73
C ALA A 40 5.21 -9.32 -4.36
N ALA A 41 5.72 -8.15 -3.99
CA ALA A 41 5.24 -6.87 -4.52
C ALA A 41 5.44 -6.76 -6.05
N CYS A 42 6.56 -7.26 -6.57
CA CYS A 42 6.81 -7.31 -8.01
C CYS A 42 5.87 -8.27 -8.72
N ARG A 43 5.66 -9.49 -8.19
CA ARG A 43 4.75 -10.49 -8.74
C ARG A 43 3.31 -9.98 -8.77
N GLU A 44 2.81 -9.53 -7.64
CA GLU A 44 1.43 -9.01 -7.49
C GLU A 44 1.19 -7.79 -8.39
N CYS A 45 2.17 -6.88 -8.49
CA CYS A 45 2.04 -5.73 -9.39
C CYS A 45 1.88 -6.17 -10.84
N LEU A 46 2.63 -7.17 -11.28
CA LEU A 46 2.50 -7.73 -12.62
C LEU A 46 1.15 -8.43 -12.81
N GLU A 47 0.71 -9.25 -11.87
CA GLU A 47 -0.55 -10.01 -11.93
C GLU A 47 -1.78 -9.09 -11.94
N GLU A 48 -1.81 -8.10 -11.04
CA GLU A 48 -2.97 -7.23 -10.85
C GLU A 48 -3.04 -6.03 -11.81
N SER A 49 -1.91 -5.62 -12.41
CA SER A 49 -1.86 -4.42 -13.26
C SER A 49 -1.18 -4.60 -14.62
N GLY A 50 -0.51 -5.73 -14.86
CA GLY A 50 0.29 -5.96 -16.05
C GLY A 50 1.62 -5.19 -16.08
N LEU A 51 1.96 -4.42 -15.03
CA LEU A 51 3.20 -3.63 -14.96
C LEU A 51 4.33 -4.45 -14.33
N ALA A 52 5.40 -4.67 -15.08
CA ALA A 52 6.61 -5.33 -14.59
C ALA A 52 7.55 -4.32 -13.93
N ILE A 53 7.75 -4.45 -12.62
CA ILE A 53 8.70 -3.65 -11.83
C ILE A 53 9.82 -4.59 -11.37
N ALA A 54 11.07 -4.16 -11.46
CA ALA A 54 12.19 -4.92 -10.94
C ALA A 54 12.42 -4.61 -9.45
N GLU A 55 12.80 -5.61 -8.65
CA GLU A 55 13.04 -5.46 -7.20
C GLU A 55 14.05 -4.35 -6.87
N LYS A 56 15.07 -4.17 -7.71
CA LYS A 56 16.09 -3.10 -7.56
C LYS A 56 15.51 -1.69 -7.66
N ASP A 57 14.35 -1.54 -8.31
CA ASP A 57 13.69 -0.25 -8.53
C ASP A 57 12.68 0.07 -7.41
N LEU A 58 12.43 -0.91 -6.50
CA LEU A 58 11.60 -0.73 -5.32
C LEU A 58 12.37 -0.03 -4.20
N THR A 59 11.84 1.09 -3.73
CA THR A 59 12.33 1.75 -2.51
C THR A 59 11.40 1.39 -1.35
N TYR A 60 11.95 0.82 -0.28
CA TYR A 60 11.18 0.46 0.92
C TYR A 60 10.66 1.72 1.60
N TYR A 61 9.33 1.84 1.65
CA TYR A 61 8.65 3.03 2.10
C TYR A 61 8.21 2.95 3.55
N SER A 62 7.45 1.91 3.91
CA SER A 62 6.94 1.72 5.26
C SER A 62 6.52 0.28 5.54
N HIS A 63 6.41 -0.02 6.84
CA HIS A 63 5.92 -1.29 7.37
C HIS A 63 4.78 -1.02 8.35
N TRP A 64 3.62 -1.61 8.08
CA TRP A 64 2.44 -1.49 8.91
C TRP A 64 2.15 -2.79 9.66
N LEU A 65 2.06 -2.68 10.97
CA LEU A 65 1.67 -3.76 11.87
C LEU A 65 0.28 -3.42 12.42
N PRO A 66 -0.75 -4.20 12.09
CA PRO A 66 -2.09 -3.97 12.62
C PRO A 66 -2.14 -4.24 14.13
N PRO A 67 -3.13 -3.65 14.85
CA PRO A 67 -3.28 -3.84 16.28
C PRO A 67 -3.46 -5.32 16.62
N ILE A 68 -3.05 -5.70 17.83
CA ILE A 68 -3.08 -7.09 18.29
C ILE A 68 -4.52 -7.61 18.41
N GLU A 69 -5.47 -6.71 18.61
CA GLU A 69 -6.91 -6.99 18.73
C GLU A 69 -7.59 -7.20 17.38
N ALA A 70 -6.91 -6.89 16.27
CA ALA A 70 -7.50 -7.07 14.94
C ALA A 70 -7.78 -8.56 14.64
N PRO A 71 -9.00 -8.92 14.18
CA PRO A 71 -9.38 -10.31 13.92
C PRO A 71 -8.58 -10.95 12.80
N LYS A 72 -8.06 -10.14 11.87
CA LYS A 72 -7.10 -10.53 10.83
C LYS A 72 -5.94 -9.54 10.86
N ARG A 73 -4.73 -10.05 10.97
CA ARG A 73 -3.51 -9.24 11.03
C ARG A 73 -2.66 -9.52 9.81
N PHE A 74 -2.52 -8.51 8.97
CA PHE A 74 -1.59 -8.54 7.85
C PHE A 74 -0.45 -7.57 8.14
N SER A 75 0.73 -8.11 8.41
CA SER A 75 1.97 -7.34 8.38
C SER A 75 2.21 -6.90 6.96
N THR A 76 2.22 -5.59 6.69
CA THR A 76 2.18 -5.07 5.32
C THR A 76 3.38 -4.17 5.05
N TRP A 77 4.19 -4.56 4.08
CA TRP A 77 5.29 -3.75 3.55
C TRP A 77 4.80 -2.91 2.39
N PHE A 78 5.14 -1.63 2.42
CA PHE A 78 4.89 -0.71 1.32
C PHE A 78 6.20 -0.34 0.65
N PHE A 79 6.18 -0.35 -0.67
CA PHE A 79 7.29 0.07 -1.52
C PHE A 79 6.81 1.16 -2.46
N ILE A 80 7.74 2.02 -2.88
CA ILE A 80 7.49 2.98 -3.96
C ILE A 80 8.49 2.75 -5.09
N ALA A 81 8.01 2.94 -6.31
CA ALA A 81 8.82 2.86 -7.51
C ALA A 81 8.29 3.84 -8.56
N LYS A 82 9.15 4.19 -9.52
CA LYS A 82 8.70 4.85 -10.74
C LYS A 82 7.94 3.84 -11.59
N ALA A 83 6.72 4.18 -11.97
CA ALA A 83 5.96 3.30 -12.85
C ALA A 83 6.67 3.15 -14.20
N PRO A 84 6.83 1.93 -14.72
CA PRO A 84 7.34 1.74 -16.06
C PRO A 84 6.32 2.21 -17.09
N ASP A 85 6.80 2.48 -18.31
CA ASP A 85 5.90 2.66 -19.45
C ASP A 85 5.16 1.35 -19.72
N GLY A 86 3.84 1.44 -19.92
CA GLY A 86 3.01 0.27 -20.16
C GLY A 86 1.52 0.60 -20.10
N THR A 87 0.73 -0.32 -20.61
CA THR A 87 -0.73 -0.27 -20.50
C THR A 87 -1.16 -1.12 -19.31
N ILE A 88 -1.98 -0.55 -18.44
CA ILE A 88 -2.58 -1.30 -17.35
C ILE A 88 -3.55 -2.34 -17.94
N THR A 89 -3.39 -3.56 -17.47
CA THR A 89 -4.31 -4.66 -17.77
C THR A 89 -4.73 -5.29 -16.45
N VAL A 90 -5.98 -5.14 -16.10
CA VAL A 90 -6.57 -5.77 -14.91
C VAL A 90 -7.04 -7.18 -15.26
N ASP A 91 -7.07 -8.07 -14.27
CA ASP A 91 -7.40 -9.48 -14.45
C ASP A 91 -8.92 -9.76 -14.52
N ASP A 92 -9.76 -8.74 -14.25
CA ASP A 92 -11.24 -8.83 -14.17
C ASP A 92 -11.77 -9.86 -13.13
N GLY A 93 -10.89 -10.51 -12.41
CA GLY A 93 -11.19 -11.46 -11.34
C GLY A 93 -11.12 -10.81 -9.96
N GLU A 94 -9.91 -10.50 -9.51
CA GLU A 94 -9.66 -9.82 -8.24
C GLU A 94 -9.73 -8.30 -8.38
N ILE A 95 -9.28 -7.75 -9.51
CA ILE A 95 -9.25 -6.32 -9.81
C ILE A 95 -10.23 -6.01 -10.92
N THR A 96 -11.12 -5.06 -10.67
CA THR A 96 -12.23 -4.69 -11.59
C THR A 96 -12.05 -3.36 -12.28
N ASP A 97 -11.14 -2.51 -11.79
CA ASP A 97 -10.92 -1.17 -12.33
C ASP A 97 -9.55 -0.64 -11.94
N TYR A 98 -9.06 0.36 -12.64
CA TYR A 98 -7.85 1.08 -12.29
C TYR A 98 -7.95 2.58 -12.58
N ALA A 99 -7.11 3.37 -11.92
CA ALA A 99 -6.99 4.79 -12.21
C ALA A 99 -5.60 5.33 -11.91
N TRP A 100 -5.14 6.24 -12.75
CA TRP A 100 -4.01 7.10 -12.48
C TRP A 100 -4.53 8.40 -11.88
N TRP A 101 -4.21 8.63 -10.62
CA TRP A 101 -4.53 9.87 -9.91
C TRP A 101 -3.28 10.45 -9.30
N THR A 102 -3.23 11.76 -9.19
CA THR A 102 -2.32 12.38 -8.24
C THR A 102 -2.73 12.00 -6.82
N THR A 103 -1.79 12.08 -5.89
CA THR A 103 -2.08 11.81 -4.47
C THR A 103 -3.20 12.71 -3.94
N LYS A 104 -3.22 13.99 -4.36
CA LYS A 104 -4.26 14.96 -3.99
C LYS A 104 -5.64 14.56 -4.52
N GLU A 105 -5.74 14.20 -5.80
CA GLU A 105 -7.00 13.73 -6.39
C GLU A 105 -7.54 12.48 -5.67
N ALA A 106 -6.67 11.52 -5.35
CA ALA A 106 -7.06 10.32 -4.62
C ALA A 106 -7.60 10.66 -3.21
N LEU A 107 -6.93 11.57 -2.47
CA LEU A 107 -7.36 12.04 -1.17
C LEU A 107 -8.68 12.80 -1.22
N GLU A 108 -8.88 13.68 -2.21
CA GLU A 108 -10.14 14.40 -2.42
C GLU A 108 -11.32 13.46 -2.71
N LYS A 109 -11.07 12.42 -3.54
CA LYS A 109 -12.06 11.38 -3.83
C LYS A 109 -12.41 10.56 -2.59
N ALA A 110 -11.44 10.23 -1.75
CA ALA A 110 -11.66 9.54 -0.49
C ALA A 110 -12.44 10.42 0.50
N HIS A 111 -12.07 11.72 0.62
CA HIS A 111 -12.77 12.66 1.49
C HIS A 111 -14.23 12.89 1.08
N SER A 112 -14.52 12.89 -0.22
CA SER A 112 -15.89 13.02 -0.75
C SER A 112 -16.69 11.70 -0.74
N ASN A 113 -16.16 10.62 -0.18
CA ASN A 113 -16.73 9.28 -0.20
C ASN A 113 -16.99 8.72 -1.62
N PHE A 114 -16.28 9.23 -2.64
CA PHE A 114 -16.36 8.69 -4.00
C PHE A 114 -15.58 7.37 -4.11
N ILE A 115 -14.52 7.22 -3.32
CA ILE A 115 -13.76 5.99 -3.16
C ILE A 115 -13.59 5.64 -1.69
N GLU A 116 -13.48 4.36 -1.40
CA GLU A 116 -13.08 3.85 -0.09
C GLU A 116 -11.64 3.37 -0.13
N ILE A 117 -10.85 3.76 0.87
CA ILE A 117 -9.46 3.36 1.04
C ILE A 117 -9.17 3.01 2.51
N LEU A 118 -8.21 2.13 2.73
CA LEU A 118 -7.75 1.79 4.09
C LEU A 118 -6.89 2.90 4.71
N PRO A 119 -6.84 3.02 6.05
CA PRO A 119 -6.00 4.00 6.73
C PRO A 119 -4.51 3.99 6.31
N PRO A 120 -3.84 2.84 6.14
CA PRO A 120 -2.48 2.82 5.61
C PRO A 120 -2.33 3.42 4.21
N THR A 121 -3.32 3.19 3.34
CA THR A 121 -3.36 3.77 1.99
C THR A 121 -3.53 5.28 2.07
N TRP A 122 -4.44 5.76 2.92
CA TRP A 122 -4.68 7.19 3.13
C TRP A 122 -3.41 7.90 3.63
N MET A 123 -2.76 7.35 4.66
CA MET A 123 -1.52 7.90 5.21
C MET A 123 -0.38 7.93 4.20
N THR A 124 -0.24 6.88 3.39
CA THR A 124 0.76 6.84 2.32
C THR A 124 0.50 7.94 1.28
N LEU A 125 -0.75 8.09 0.83
CA LEU A 125 -1.13 9.17 -0.10
C LEU A 125 -0.90 10.56 0.50
N PHE A 126 -1.24 10.75 1.77
CA PHE A 126 -1.04 12.02 2.47
C PHE A 126 0.44 12.39 2.59
N ASP A 127 1.30 11.47 3.03
CA ASP A 127 2.74 11.70 3.12
C ASP A 127 3.35 11.97 1.73
N LEU A 128 2.95 11.20 0.71
CA LEU A 128 3.42 11.40 -0.66
C LEU A 128 2.90 12.71 -1.30
N SER A 129 1.76 13.24 -0.85
CA SER A 129 1.22 14.51 -1.35
C SER A 129 2.08 15.74 -1.02
N GLN A 130 3.05 15.58 -0.13
CA GLN A 130 4.00 16.64 0.25
C GLN A 130 5.11 16.84 -0.79
N PHE A 131 5.29 15.90 -1.72
CA PHE A 131 6.32 15.95 -2.76
C PHE A 131 5.75 16.46 -4.09
N ASN A 132 6.59 17.17 -4.85
CA ASN A 132 6.20 17.74 -6.14
C ASN A 132 6.48 16.80 -7.32
N SER A 133 7.28 15.74 -7.10
CA SER A 133 7.59 14.75 -8.13
C SER A 133 7.86 13.37 -7.53
N VAL A 134 7.76 12.34 -8.38
CA VAL A 134 8.09 10.96 -8.02
C VAL A 134 9.57 10.84 -7.63
N ASP A 135 10.46 11.49 -8.36
CA ASP A 135 11.89 11.43 -8.10
C ASP A 135 12.24 12.07 -6.74
N GLU A 136 11.61 13.21 -6.40
CA GLU A 136 11.75 13.84 -5.07
C GLU A 136 11.25 12.91 -3.95
N ALA A 137 10.10 12.28 -4.13
CA ALA A 137 9.56 11.34 -3.16
C ALA A 137 10.50 10.14 -2.94
N ILE A 138 10.96 9.49 -4.01
CA ILE A 138 11.88 8.35 -3.93
C ILE A 138 13.19 8.75 -3.25
N GLN A 139 13.78 9.90 -3.61
CA GLN A 139 14.99 10.39 -3.00
C GLN A 139 14.81 10.65 -1.50
N SER A 140 13.73 11.33 -1.13
CA SER A 140 13.43 11.62 0.29
C SER A 140 13.24 10.34 1.10
N VAL A 141 12.49 9.36 0.57
CA VAL A 141 12.27 8.07 1.22
C VAL A 141 13.58 7.28 1.36
N SER A 142 14.42 7.26 0.32
CA SER A 142 15.73 6.61 0.36
C SER A 142 16.65 7.19 1.43
N LEU A 143 16.60 8.51 1.63
CA LEU A 143 17.42 9.21 2.64
C LEU A 143 16.92 8.97 4.07
N ARG A 144 15.60 8.99 4.29
CA ARG A 144 15.02 8.82 5.63
C ARG A 144 14.92 7.36 6.08
N GLY A 145 14.97 6.43 5.16
CA GLY A 145 14.65 5.03 5.40
C GLY A 145 13.15 4.75 5.57
N PRO A 146 12.77 3.47 5.73
CA PRO A 146 11.37 3.07 5.92
C PRO A 146 10.84 3.53 7.29
N ARG A 147 9.54 3.83 7.35
CA ARG A 147 8.82 4.08 8.61
C ARG A 147 8.10 2.82 9.07
N ALA A 148 8.11 2.55 10.37
CA ALA A 148 7.33 1.48 10.98
C ALA A 148 6.12 2.07 11.71
N TYR A 149 4.94 1.50 11.45
CA TYR A 149 3.67 1.88 12.07
C TYR A 149 3.11 0.68 12.84
N ALA A 150 3.41 0.63 14.13
CA ALA A 150 2.81 -0.36 15.04
C ALA A 150 1.48 0.23 15.58
N THR A 151 0.38 -0.21 15.00
CA THR A 151 -0.95 0.32 15.33
C THR A 151 -1.45 -0.27 16.65
N GLN A 152 -2.02 0.59 17.48
CA GLN A 152 -2.69 0.25 18.74
C GLN A 152 -4.12 0.77 18.73
N MET A 153 -5.03 0.04 19.39
CA MET A 153 -6.39 0.52 19.58
C MET A 153 -6.47 1.27 20.92
N ILE A 154 -6.92 2.51 20.87
CA ILE A 154 -7.22 3.29 22.07
C ILE A 154 -8.71 3.64 22.15
N LYS A 155 -9.20 3.76 23.36
CA LYS A 155 -10.57 4.22 23.61
C LYS A 155 -10.56 5.74 23.74
N THR A 156 -11.36 6.41 22.95
CA THR A 156 -11.60 7.86 23.00
C THR A 156 -13.05 8.14 23.40
N ASP A 157 -13.39 9.40 23.65
CA ASP A 157 -14.77 9.83 23.93
C ASP A 157 -15.71 9.57 22.73
N GLU A 158 -15.17 9.53 21.51
CA GLU A 158 -15.90 9.27 20.26
C GLU A 158 -15.94 7.79 19.87
N GLY A 159 -15.26 6.90 20.61
CA GLY A 159 -15.20 5.46 20.34
C GLY A 159 -13.79 4.88 20.34
N LEU A 160 -13.56 3.84 19.53
CA LEU A 160 -12.23 3.23 19.36
C LEU A 160 -11.50 3.92 18.21
N ALA A 161 -10.27 4.37 18.48
CA ALA A 161 -9.38 4.93 17.48
C ALA A 161 -8.13 4.04 17.32
N ALA A 162 -7.67 3.88 16.07
CA ALA A 162 -6.38 3.25 15.77
C ALA A 162 -5.31 4.33 15.72
N VAL A 163 -4.28 4.20 16.55
CA VAL A 163 -3.15 5.14 16.64
C VAL A 163 -1.83 4.40 16.50
N TRP A 164 -0.79 5.10 16.16
CA TRP A 164 0.60 4.57 16.09
C TRP A 164 1.58 5.55 16.70
N GLU A 165 2.80 5.12 16.96
CA GLU A 165 3.84 5.97 17.51
C GLU A 165 4.14 7.13 16.56
N GLY A 166 4.07 8.37 17.07
CA GLY A 166 4.23 9.59 16.28
C GLY A 166 2.93 10.15 15.69
N ASP A 167 1.80 9.46 15.86
CA ASP A 167 0.48 10.01 15.57
C ASP A 167 0.20 11.13 16.60
N ARG A 168 0.15 12.36 16.10
CA ARG A 168 -0.22 13.53 16.93
C ARG A 168 -1.64 13.94 16.56
N ASN A 169 -2.57 13.56 17.40
CA ASN A 169 -3.91 14.14 17.43
C ASN A 169 -3.85 15.61 17.84
#